data_6069ee6ff68024de328086ed6374e90a
#
_entry.id   6069ee6ff68024de328086ed6374e90a
#
_cell.length_a   1.000
_cell.length_b   1.000
_cell.length_c   1.000
_cell.angle_alpha   90.00
_cell.angle_beta   90.00
_cell.angle_gamma   90.00
#
_symmetry.space_group_name_H-M   'P 1'
#
loop_
_entity.id
_entity.type
_entity.pdbx_description
1 polymer ?
#
loop_
_entity_poly.entity_id
_entity_poly.type
_entity_poly.pdbx_seq_one_letter_code
_entity_poly.pdbx_strand_id
1 'polypeptide(L)'
;GEGMFRKEEAAVTDWSPETVKMCAARQSEILDSAANMLRPGGYLCYSTCTFAPEEDEGAIGAFLQRHPDFHVVEADMPWLAPGRPEWAEQPNPELGHTFRLWPHLLSGEGHFAALLKKDGDAAPAELPKPAEIKMPAELKEFLDRMDITLPEGRLISFGPSIYLCPAEMPELKGLKVLRPGLELGQAKKGRFEPAHALALWLGTAAVTENLSATDPRVLDYLQGQVIPGTANGWTLITVDGLSLGWAKGSGGQLKNHFPKGLRWMNA
;
A
#
# COMPACT_ATOMS: atom_id res chain seq x y z
N GLY A 1 -11.09 -14.55 9.55
CA GLY A 1 -10.92 -14.58 10.99
C GLY A 1 -12.08 -13.86 11.71
N GLU A 2 -12.22 -14.07 12.99
CA GLU A 2 -13.36 -13.61 13.81
C GLU A 2 -13.47 -12.09 13.88
N GLY A 3 -12.38 -11.36 13.73
CA GLY A 3 -12.37 -9.90 13.63
C GLY A 3 -13.21 -9.37 12.47
N MET A 4 -13.46 -10.19 11.45
CA MET A 4 -14.26 -9.83 10.28
C MET A 4 -15.75 -10.17 10.41
N PHE A 5 -16.20 -10.85 11.47
CA PHE A 5 -17.57 -11.34 11.62
C PHE A 5 -18.64 -10.24 11.55
N ARG A 6 -18.31 -9.03 12.01
CA ARG A 6 -19.24 -7.90 11.92
C ARG A 6 -19.33 -7.26 10.52
N LYS A 7 -18.36 -7.54 9.68
CA LYS A 7 -18.20 -6.89 8.39
C LYS A 7 -18.53 -7.79 7.21
N GLU A 8 -18.35 -9.09 7.37
CA GLU A 8 -18.50 -10.07 6.30
C GLU A 8 -19.20 -11.34 6.78
N GLU A 9 -20.41 -11.58 6.28
CA GLU A 9 -21.23 -12.75 6.63
C GLU A 9 -20.54 -14.07 6.22
N ALA A 10 -19.83 -14.07 5.11
CA ALA A 10 -19.06 -15.23 4.66
C ALA A 10 -18.00 -15.67 5.69
N ALA A 11 -17.39 -14.72 6.41
CA ALA A 11 -16.41 -15.04 7.45
C ALA A 11 -17.01 -15.85 8.60
N VAL A 12 -18.30 -15.62 8.93
CA VAL A 12 -19.03 -16.39 9.95
C VAL A 12 -19.37 -17.78 9.42
N THR A 13 -19.83 -17.86 8.18
CA THR A 13 -20.29 -19.12 7.55
C THR A 13 -19.13 -20.09 7.33
N ASP A 14 -17.95 -19.57 6.96
CA ASP A 14 -16.77 -20.38 6.61
C ASP A 14 -15.88 -20.70 7.84
N TRP A 15 -16.21 -20.16 9.01
CA TRP A 15 -15.43 -20.40 10.20
C TRP A 15 -15.65 -21.79 10.80
N SER A 16 -14.57 -22.47 11.14
CA SER A 16 -14.55 -23.71 11.92
C SER A 16 -13.23 -23.87 12.64
N PRO A 17 -13.15 -24.71 13.70
CA PRO A 17 -11.88 -25.05 14.35
C PRO A 17 -10.86 -25.68 13.39
N GLU A 18 -11.32 -26.41 12.37
CA GLU A 18 -10.48 -27.00 11.33
C GLU A 18 -9.87 -25.90 10.44
N THR A 19 -10.66 -24.87 10.10
CA THR A 19 -10.19 -23.71 9.33
C THR A 19 -9.10 -22.96 10.10
N VAL A 20 -9.26 -22.76 11.42
CA VAL A 20 -8.25 -22.15 12.29
C VAL A 20 -6.93 -22.93 12.23
N LYS A 21 -6.98 -24.27 12.41
CA LYS A 21 -5.77 -25.12 12.34
C LYS A 21 -5.09 -25.05 10.97
N MET A 22 -5.86 -25.05 9.90
CA MET A 22 -5.34 -24.93 8.54
C MET A 22 -4.67 -23.56 8.32
N CYS A 23 -5.28 -22.49 8.81
CA CYS A 23 -4.72 -21.15 8.74
C CYS A 23 -3.42 -21.05 9.54
N ALA A 24 -3.39 -21.55 10.78
CA ALA A 24 -2.18 -21.56 11.62
C ALA A 24 -1.02 -22.32 10.97
N ALA A 25 -1.28 -23.50 10.38
CA ALA A 25 -0.27 -24.27 9.66
C ALA A 25 0.29 -23.47 8.46
N ARG A 26 -0.58 -22.84 7.66
CA ARG A 26 -0.16 -22.00 6.53
C ARG A 26 0.63 -20.77 6.96
N GLN A 27 0.23 -20.12 8.04
CA GLN A 27 0.94 -18.97 8.61
C GLN A 27 2.36 -19.38 9.07
N SER A 28 2.52 -20.56 9.65
CA SER A 28 3.83 -21.10 10.03
C SER A 28 4.79 -21.17 8.83
N GLU A 29 4.35 -21.72 7.70
CA GLU A 29 5.15 -21.79 6.47
C GLU A 29 5.49 -20.38 5.91
N ILE A 30 4.54 -19.46 5.98
CA ILE A 30 4.74 -18.07 5.54
C ILE A 30 5.77 -17.37 6.44
N LEU A 31 5.67 -17.54 7.75
CA LEU A 31 6.61 -16.95 8.71
C LEU A 31 8.03 -17.47 8.51
N ASP A 32 8.21 -18.80 8.29
CA ASP A 32 9.52 -19.40 8.02
C ASP A 32 10.12 -18.85 6.70
N SER A 33 9.28 -18.67 5.69
CA SER A 33 9.70 -18.04 4.43
C SER A 33 10.10 -16.58 4.63
N ALA A 34 9.33 -15.82 5.41
CA ALA A 34 9.60 -14.42 5.73
C ALA A 34 10.90 -14.25 6.53
N ALA A 35 11.18 -15.16 7.49
CA ALA A 35 12.43 -15.15 8.27
C ALA A 35 13.67 -15.29 7.38
N ASN A 36 13.58 -16.14 6.33
CA ASN A 36 14.65 -16.34 5.37
C ASN A 36 14.88 -15.12 4.44
N MET A 37 13.89 -14.27 4.28
CA MET A 37 13.99 -13.04 3.49
C MET A 37 14.62 -11.87 4.25
N LEU A 38 14.68 -11.96 5.59
CA LEU A 38 15.20 -10.91 6.44
C LEU A 38 16.71 -11.05 6.66
N ARG A 39 17.41 -9.95 6.48
CA ARG A 39 18.80 -9.82 6.92
C ARG A 39 18.88 -9.68 8.45
N PRO A 40 20.04 -9.98 9.06
CA PRO A 40 20.28 -9.62 10.47
C PRO A 40 19.98 -8.14 10.74
N GLY A 41 19.36 -7.84 11.87
CA GLY A 41 18.86 -6.51 12.26
C GLY A 41 17.55 -6.09 11.60
N GLY A 42 16.97 -6.90 10.69
CA GLY A 42 15.71 -6.63 10.02
C GLY A 42 14.49 -6.81 10.91
N TYR A 43 13.38 -6.17 10.55
CA TYR A 43 12.11 -6.24 11.27
C TYR A 43 11.05 -6.98 10.44
N LEU A 44 10.21 -7.76 11.12
CA LEU A 44 9.04 -8.44 10.58
C LEU A 44 7.80 -8.03 11.38
N CYS A 45 6.82 -7.46 10.71
CA CYS A 45 5.52 -7.20 11.29
C CYS A 45 4.56 -8.33 10.89
N TYR A 46 4.00 -9.01 11.87
CA TYR A 46 2.97 -10.01 11.71
C TYR A 46 1.64 -9.48 12.22
N SER A 47 0.57 -9.69 11.48
CA SER A 47 -0.78 -9.30 11.94
C SER A 47 -1.84 -10.24 11.39
N THR A 48 -2.91 -10.42 12.16
CA THR A 48 -4.10 -11.20 11.78
C THR A 48 -5.37 -10.43 12.09
N CYS A 49 -6.48 -10.88 11.53
CA CYS A 49 -7.83 -10.43 11.89
C CYS A 49 -8.63 -11.55 12.59
N THR A 50 -7.96 -12.42 13.35
CA THR A 50 -8.56 -13.49 14.13
C THR A 50 -8.41 -13.21 15.62
N PHE A 51 -9.12 -13.96 16.46
CA PHE A 51 -8.92 -14.00 17.91
C PHE A 51 -8.38 -15.34 18.37
N ALA A 52 -8.22 -16.30 17.46
CA ALA A 52 -7.75 -17.66 17.72
C ALA A 52 -6.29 -17.62 18.21
N PRO A 53 -5.99 -18.09 19.44
CA PRO A 53 -4.63 -18.11 19.95
C PRO A 53 -3.65 -18.91 19.09
N GLU A 54 -4.13 -19.93 18.39
CA GLU A 54 -3.34 -20.76 17.49
C GLU A 54 -2.75 -19.96 16.33
N GLU A 55 -3.49 -18.96 15.86
CA GLU A 55 -3.08 -18.07 14.79
C GLU A 55 -2.34 -16.81 15.27
N ASP A 56 -2.38 -16.53 16.56
CA ASP A 56 -1.85 -15.34 17.21
C ASP A 56 -0.61 -15.67 18.06
N GLU A 57 -0.74 -15.76 19.39
CA GLU A 57 0.38 -16.06 20.28
C GLU A 57 0.99 -17.44 20.03
N GLY A 58 0.18 -18.42 19.66
CA GLY A 58 0.65 -19.77 19.29
C GLY A 58 1.54 -19.76 18.06
N ALA A 59 1.13 -19.02 17.03
CA ALA A 59 1.92 -18.87 15.79
C ALA A 59 3.26 -18.19 16.07
N ILE A 60 3.28 -17.10 16.85
CA ILE A 60 4.51 -16.39 17.20
C ILE A 60 5.37 -17.19 18.15
N GLY A 61 4.79 -17.83 19.18
CA GLY A 61 5.53 -18.69 20.11
C GLY A 61 6.25 -19.84 19.39
N ALA A 62 5.55 -20.55 18.52
CA ALA A 62 6.13 -21.61 17.70
C ALA A 62 7.20 -21.10 16.72
N PHE A 63 7.01 -19.89 16.17
CA PHE A 63 8.01 -19.22 15.32
C PHE A 63 9.30 -18.94 16.09
N LEU A 64 9.23 -18.31 17.28
CA LEU A 64 10.40 -17.99 18.10
C LEU A 64 11.21 -19.23 18.49
N GLN A 65 10.56 -20.39 18.65
CA GLN A 65 11.27 -21.64 18.92
C GLN A 65 12.06 -22.15 17.72
N ARG A 66 11.50 -22.01 16.51
CA ARG A 66 12.19 -22.42 15.28
C ARG A 66 13.25 -21.42 14.84
N HIS A 67 13.10 -20.17 15.24
CA HIS A 67 13.96 -19.05 14.89
C HIS A 67 14.47 -18.33 16.15
N PRO A 68 15.42 -18.94 16.90
CA PRO A 68 15.93 -18.37 18.14
C PRO A 68 16.76 -17.09 17.95
N ASP A 69 17.03 -16.72 16.71
CA ASP A 69 17.62 -15.47 16.28
C ASP A 69 16.60 -14.32 16.10
N PHE A 70 15.35 -14.54 16.50
CA PHE A 70 14.32 -13.52 16.54
C PHE A 70 13.80 -13.27 17.94
N HIS A 71 13.38 -12.04 18.22
CA HIS A 71 12.69 -11.65 19.45
C HIS A 71 11.53 -10.71 19.15
N VAL A 72 10.53 -10.65 20.06
CA VAL A 72 9.43 -9.69 19.96
C VAL A 72 9.91 -8.32 20.44
N VAL A 73 9.71 -7.30 19.63
CA VAL A 73 10.07 -5.92 20.00
C VAL A 73 9.01 -5.35 20.91
N GLU A 74 9.43 -4.88 22.08
CA GLU A 74 8.58 -4.09 22.94
C GLU A 74 8.32 -2.72 22.33
N ALA A 75 7.05 -2.35 22.19
CA ALA A 75 6.66 -1.03 21.72
C ALA A 75 5.70 -0.38 22.71
N ASP A 76 5.92 0.91 23.00
CA ASP A 76 5.07 1.67 23.92
C ASP A 76 3.76 2.08 23.23
N MET A 77 2.75 1.23 23.38
CA MET A 77 1.40 1.46 22.87
C MET A 77 0.35 1.20 23.95
N PRO A 78 0.27 2.07 24.98
CA PRO A 78 -0.53 1.82 26.18
C PRO A 78 -2.04 1.73 25.95
N TRP A 79 -2.52 2.13 24.76
CA TRP A 79 -3.91 2.04 24.35
C TRP A 79 -4.28 0.69 23.73
N LEU A 80 -3.31 -0.20 23.51
CA LEU A 80 -3.50 -1.57 23.04
C LEU A 80 -3.46 -2.55 24.22
N ALA A 81 -4.24 -3.62 24.13
CA ALA A 81 -4.12 -4.72 25.09
C ALA A 81 -2.87 -5.56 24.75
N PRO A 82 -2.09 -5.98 25.77
CA PRO A 82 -0.97 -6.88 25.54
C PRO A 82 -1.45 -8.26 25.08
N GLY A 83 -0.57 -8.99 24.40
CA GLY A 83 -0.78 -10.41 24.11
C GLY A 83 -0.89 -11.25 25.38
N ARG A 84 -1.29 -12.51 25.21
CA ARG A 84 -1.59 -13.46 26.26
C ARG A 84 -0.64 -14.67 26.18
N PRO A 85 0.55 -14.60 26.80
CA PRO A 85 1.52 -15.71 26.75
C PRO A 85 0.93 -17.05 27.19
N GLU A 86 0.01 -17.01 28.17
CA GLU A 86 -0.67 -18.19 28.72
C GLU A 86 -1.63 -18.89 27.75
N TRP A 87 -1.93 -18.27 26.59
CA TRP A 87 -2.78 -18.86 25.56
C TRP A 87 -2.00 -19.64 24.51
N ALA A 88 -0.68 -19.50 24.49
CA ALA A 88 0.17 -20.32 23.63
C ALA A 88 0.37 -21.70 24.26
N GLU A 89 0.47 -22.75 23.44
CA GLU A 89 0.81 -24.11 23.91
C GLU A 89 2.16 -24.12 24.64
N GLN A 90 3.05 -23.25 24.25
CA GLN A 90 4.36 -23.05 24.86
C GLN A 90 4.51 -21.58 25.26
N PRO A 91 4.19 -21.25 26.50
CA PRO A 91 4.26 -19.90 27.02
C PRO A 91 5.67 -19.30 26.89
N ASN A 92 5.75 -18.13 26.28
CA ASN A 92 6.96 -17.32 26.19
C ASN A 92 6.63 -15.91 26.69
N PRO A 93 7.36 -15.38 27.70
CA PRO A 93 7.11 -14.04 28.23
C PRO A 93 7.11 -12.92 27.19
N GLU A 94 7.91 -13.05 26.12
CA GLU A 94 7.95 -12.08 25.03
C GLU A 94 6.63 -11.92 24.29
N LEU A 95 5.73 -12.92 24.34
CA LEU A 95 4.40 -12.83 23.76
C LEU A 95 3.54 -11.75 24.43
N GLY A 96 3.89 -11.34 25.65
CA GLY A 96 3.29 -10.18 26.32
C GLY A 96 3.58 -8.84 25.63
N HIS A 97 4.60 -8.77 24.76
CA HIS A 97 4.94 -7.60 23.96
C HIS A 97 4.19 -7.56 22.60
N THR A 98 3.39 -8.57 22.30
CA THR A 98 2.46 -8.54 21.17
C THR A 98 1.21 -7.74 21.54
N PHE A 99 0.37 -7.43 20.57
CA PHE A 99 -0.79 -6.57 20.78
C PHE A 99 -2.08 -7.24 20.30
N ARG A 100 -3.13 -7.06 21.10
CA ARG A 100 -4.50 -7.41 20.73
C ARG A 100 -5.36 -6.16 20.66
N LEU A 101 -6.05 -6.01 19.52
CA LEU A 101 -7.01 -4.94 19.28
C LEU A 101 -8.40 -5.51 19.46
N TRP A 102 -8.98 -5.29 20.63
CA TRP A 102 -10.28 -5.84 20.99
C TRP A 102 -11.42 -4.90 20.58
N PRO A 103 -12.45 -5.38 19.85
CA PRO A 103 -13.54 -4.52 19.36
C PRO A 103 -14.46 -3.97 20.46
N HIS A 104 -14.35 -4.47 21.69
CA HIS A 104 -15.04 -3.93 22.85
C HIS A 104 -14.23 -2.84 23.59
N LEU A 105 -12.94 -2.69 23.27
CA LEU A 105 -12.06 -1.67 23.85
C LEU A 105 -11.73 -0.55 22.85
N LEU A 106 -11.83 -0.83 21.55
CA LEU A 106 -11.46 0.08 20.46
C LEU A 106 -12.59 0.16 19.43
N SER A 107 -12.73 1.31 18.79
CA SER A 107 -13.65 1.49 17.67
C SER A 107 -13.03 0.89 16.40
N GLY A 108 -13.31 -0.39 16.15
CA GLY A 108 -12.80 -1.12 14.97
C GLY A 108 -13.13 -2.61 15.03
N GLU A 109 -12.63 -3.36 14.07
CA GLU A 109 -12.62 -4.82 14.07
C GLU A 109 -11.49 -5.33 14.96
N GLY A 110 -11.50 -6.65 15.25
CA GLY A 110 -10.45 -7.28 16.02
C GLY A 110 -9.19 -7.55 15.18
N HIS A 111 -8.04 -7.33 15.78
CA HIS A 111 -6.75 -7.65 15.20
C HIS A 111 -5.77 -8.15 16.26
N PHE A 112 -4.78 -8.88 15.80
CA PHE A 112 -3.55 -9.18 16.53
C PHE A 112 -2.36 -8.61 15.77
N ALA A 113 -1.32 -8.16 16.47
CA ALA A 113 -0.08 -7.69 15.88
C ALA A 113 1.14 -8.07 16.71
N ALA A 114 2.22 -8.45 16.03
CA ALA A 114 3.53 -8.68 16.63
C ALA A 114 4.61 -8.01 15.77
N LEU A 115 5.50 -7.26 16.41
CA LEU A 115 6.69 -6.73 15.76
C LEU A 115 7.88 -7.58 16.19
N LEU A 116 8.52 -8.23 15.24
CA LEU A 116 9.67 -9.11 15.46
C LEU A 116 10.92 -8.46 14.88
N LYS A 117 12.06 -8.70 15.52
CA LYS A 117 13.36 -8.27 15.03
C LYS A 117 14.30 -9.46 14.95
N LYS A 118 15.04 -9.57 13.87
CA LYS A 118 16.11 -10.55 13.70
C LYS A 118 17.38 -10.02 14.36
N ASP A 119 18.04 -10.84 15.14
CA ASP A 119 19.28 -10.49 15.85
C ASP A 119 20.44 -10.18 14.88
N GLY A 120 21.42 -9.50 15.41
CA GLY A 120 22.59 -9.08 14.65
C GLY A 120 22.40 -7.76 13.92
N ASP A 121 23.42 -7.38 13.19
CA ASP A 121 23.47 -6.20 12.34
C ASP A 121 24.20 -6.55 11.05
N ALA A 122 23.60 -6.24 9.93
CA ALA A 122 24.22 -6.42 8.63
C ALA A 122 24.05 -5.16 7.79
N ALA A 123 25.14 -4.68 7.25
CA ALA A 123 25.08 -3.63 6.26
C ALA A 123 24.17 -4.03 5.08
N PRO A 124 23.40 -3.11 4.50
CA PRO A 124 22.67 -3.36 3.28
C PRO A 124 23.61 -3.92 2.20
N ALA A 125 23.21 -5.01 1.56
CA ALA A 125 23.96 -5.51 0.40
C ALA A 125 23.91 -4.44 -0.70
N GLU A 126 25.04 -4.13 -1.31
CA GLU A 126 25.08 -3.36 -2.54
C GLU A 126 24.54 -4.21 -3.68
N LEU A 127 23.32 -3.93 -4.07
CA LEU A 127 22.66 -4.61 -5.19
C LEU A 127 22.80 -3.75 -6.46
N PRO A 128 22.93 -4.39 -7.64
CA PRO A 128 22.85 -3.68 -8.91
C PRO A 128 21.58 -2.83 -8.95
N LYS A 129 21.68 -1.63 -9.49
CA LYS A 129 20.56 -0.70 -9.65
C LYS A 129 20.01 -0.76 -11.09
N PRO A 130 18.72 -0.56 -11.31
CA PRO A 130 18.16 -0.52 -12.65
C PRO A 130 18.74 0.64 -13.46
N ALA A 131 18.81 0.46 -14.77
CA ALA A 131 19.27 1.51 -15.68
C ALA A 131 18.38 2.76 -15.57
N GLU A 132 19.01 3.88 -15.27
CA GLU A 132 18.33 5.18 -15.23
C GLU A 132 18.16 5.73 -16.64
N ILE A 133 17.00 6.29 -16.93
CA ILE A 133 16.74 7.01 -18.17
C ILE A 133 16.94 8.52 -17.96
N LYS A 134 17.37 9.20 -19.02
CA LYS A 134 17.30 10.66 -19.04
C LYS A 134 15.83 11.09 -19.06
N MET A 135 15.52 12.18 -18.37
CA MET A 135 14.17 12.75 -18.40
C MET A 135 13.76 13.12 -19.83
N PRO A 136 12.70 12.50 -20.39
CA PRO A 136 12.20 12.88 -21.70
C PRO A 136 11.73 14.34 -21.74
N ALA A 137 11.90 14.99 -22.90
CA ALA A 137 11.51 16.40 -23.05
C ALA A 137 10.00 16.60 -22.80
N GLU A 138 9.17 15.68 -23.28
CA GLU A 138 7.72 15.71 -23.10
C GLU A 138 7.29 15.61 -21.63
N LEU A 139 8.02 14.81 -20.82
CA LEU A 139 7.80 14.74 -19.39
C LEU A 139 8.21 16.05 -18.72
N LYS A 140 9.40 16.56 -19.05
CA LYS A 140 9.89 17.83 -18.49
C LYS A 140 8.93 18.98 -18.77
N GLU A 141 8.49 19.14 -20.01
CA GLU A 141 7.51 20.17 -20.43
C GLU A 141 6.18 20.04 -19.67
N PHE A 142 5.71 18.81 -19.46
CA PHE A 142 4.51 18.55 -18.66
C PHE A 142 4.70 18.97 -17.20
N LEU A 143 5.81 18.57 -16.56
CA LEU A 143 6.10 18.92 -15.17
C LEU A 143 6.23 20.42 -14.97
N ASP A 144 6.97 21.10 -15.86
CA ASP A 144 7.15 22.55 -15.83
C ASP A 144 5.80 23.27 -15.97
N ARG A 145 4.93 22.84 -16.89
CA ARG A 145 3.61 23.41 -17.11
C ARG A 145 2.68 23.24 -15.91
N MET A 146 2.77 22.10 -15.25
CA MET A 146 1.90 21.76 -14.10
C MET A 146 2.49 22.23 -12.78
N ASP A 147 3.68 22.85 -12.79
CA ASP A 147 4.45 23.26 -11.61
C ASP A 147 4.66 22.10 -10.62
N ILE A 148 5.09 20.95 -11.18
CA ILE A 148 5.32 19.73 -10.43
C ILE A 148 6.82 19.55 -10.19
N THR A 149 7.23 19.50 -8.93
CA THR A 149 8.57 19.08 -8.53
C THR A 149 8.51 17.62 -8.07
N LEU A 150 9.25 16.75 -8.76
CA LEU A 150 9.40 15.36 -8.35
C LEU A 150 10.35 15.26 -7.16
N PRO A 151 10.13 14.33 -6.22
CA PRO A 151 11.08 14.05 -5.16
C PRO A 151 12.35 13.40 -5.71
N GLU A 152 13.37 13.33 -4.88
CA GLU A 152 14.58 12.60 -5.21
C GLU A 152 14.27 11.13 -5.52
N GLY A 153 14.88 10.61 -6.57
CA GLY A 153 14.65 9.25 -7.03
C GLY A 153 15.29 8.99 -8.38
N ARG A 154 15.06 7.79 -8.89
CA ARG A 154 15.61 7.31 -10.16
C ARG A 154 14.49 7.17 -11.18
N LEU A 155 14.66 7.75 -12.35
CA LEU A 155 13.74 7.55 -13.48
C LEU A 155 14.11 6.26 -14.22
N ILE A 156 13.12 5.39 -14.38
CA ILE A 156 13.25 4.16 -15.18
C ILE A 156 12.13 4.04 -16.18
N SER A 157 12.39 3.29 -17.26
CA SER A 157 11.36 2.84 -18.20
C SER A 157 10.98 1.39 -17.85
N PHE A 158 9.69 1.14 -17.69
CA PHE A 158 9.15 -0.20 -17.46
C PHE A 158 7.95 -0.42 -18.39
N GLY A 159 8.15 -1.23 -19.42
CA GLY A 159 7.23 -1.28 -20.54
C GLY A 159 7.15 0.08 -21.25
N PRO A 160 5.94 0.58 -21.59
CA PRO A 160 5.75 1.87 -22.23
C PRO A 160 5.75 3.05 -21.26
N SER A 161 5.77 2.79 -19.94
CA SER A 161 5.60 3.80 -18.91
C SER A 161 6.92 4.21 -18.26
N ILE A 162 6.95 5.45 -17.79
CA ILE A 162 8.05 6.05 -17.02
C ILE A 162 7.65 6.02 -15.55
N TYR A 163 8.57 5.55 -14.71
CA TYR A 163 8.39 5.46 -13.27
C TYR A 163 9.46 6.28 -12.55
N LEU A 164 9.07 6.86 -11.43
CA LEU A 164 9.99 7.37 -10.42
C LEU A 164 10.09 6.33 -9.31
N CYS A 165 11.30 5.85 -9.09
CA CYS A 165 11.61 4.81 -8.11
C CYS A 165 12.55 5.35 -7.03
N PRO A 166 12.58 4.74 -5.82
CA PRO A 166 13.58 5.06 -4.82
C PRO A 166 14.99 4.95 -5.38
N ALA A 167 15.90 5.85 -4.99
CA ALA A 167 17.29 5.86 -5.47
C ALA A 167 18.02 4.53 -5.18
N GLU A 168 17.63 3.86 -4.09
CA GLU A 168 18.21 2.60 -3.62
C GLU A 168 17.51 1.35 -4.13
N MET A 169 16.53 1.50 -5.04
CA MET A 169 15.83 0.34 -5.60
C MET A 169 16.81 -0.60 -6.33
N PRO A 170 16.79 -1.91 -6.02
CA PRO A 170 17.66 -2.88 -6.70
C PRO A 170 17.14 -3.17 -8.13
N GLU A 171 18.02 -3.77 -8.96
CA GLU A 171 17.66 -4.29 -10.26
C GLU A 171 16.51 -5.31 -10.17
N LEU A 172 15.53 -5.16 -11.04
CA LEU A 172 14.29 -5.95 -11.05
C LEU A 172 14.33 -7.14 -12.02
N LYS A 173 15.46 -7.35 -12.70
CA LYS A 173 15.61 -8.43 -13.69
C LYS A 173 15.36 -9.80 -13.05
N GLY A 174 14.50 -10.59 -13.68
CA GLY A 174 14.12 -11.93 -13.20
C GLY A 174 12.99 -11.95 -12.18
N LEU A 175 12.49 -10.78 -11.75
CA LEU A 175 11.35 -10.67 -10.85
C LEU A 175 10.05 -10.43 -11.61
N LYS A 176 8.95 -10.98 -11.10
CA LYS A 176 7.59 -10.62 -11.56
C LYS A 176 7.15 -9.35 -10.84
N VAL A 177 7.34 -8.20 -11.50
CA VAL A 177 7.07 -6.89 -10.91
C VAL A 177 5.71 -6.39 -11.41
N LEU A 178 4.85 -6.00 -10.50
CA LEU A 178 3.55 -5.38 -10.82
C LEU A 178 3.69 -3.87 -10.99
N ARG A 179 4.48 -3.23 -10.13
CA ARG A 179 4.69 -1.78 -10.15
C ARG A 179 6.06 -1.46 -9.52
N PRO A 180 7.01 -0.90 -10.27
CA PRO A 180 8.36 -0.65 -9.76
C PRO A 180 8.47 0.64 -8.93
N GLY A 181 7.46 1.50 -8.94
CA GLY A 181 7.49 2.78 -8.24
C GLY A 181 6.27 3.63 -8.58
N LEU A 182 6.39 4.96 -8.47
CA LEU A 182 5.35 5.89 -8.89
C LEU A 182 5.33 5.97 -10.42
N GLU A 183 4.24 5.51 -11.03
CA GLU A 183 4.03 5.67 -12.46
C GLU A 183 3.73 7.14 -12.79
N LEU A 184 4.64 7.77 -13.54
CA LEU A 184 4.48 9.15 -13.96
C LEU A 184 3.58 9.25 -15.18
N GLY A 185 3.72 8.32 -16.14
CA GLY A 185 2.96 8.30 -17.39
C GLY A 185 3.78 7.80 -18.56
N GLN A 186 3.35 8.18 -19.79
CA GLN A 186 3.98 7.75 -21.04
C GLN A 186 4.41 8.95 -21.87
N ALA A 187 5.68 8.98 -22.29
CA ALA A 187 6.13 9.91 -23.30
C ALA A 187 5.78 9.36 -24.69
N LYS A 188 5.02 10.12 -25.45
CA LYS A 188 4.65 9.85 -26.84
C LYS A 188 5.16 11.00 -27.70
N LYS A 189 5.32 10.76 -29.00
CA LYS A 189 5.83 11.79 -29.93
C LYS A 189 5.06 13.11 -29.76
N GLY A 190 5.76 14.13 -29.23
CA GLY A 190 5.24 15.49 -29.03
C GLY A 190 4.20 15.65 -27.94
N ARG A 191 4.04 14.68 -27.01
CA ARG A 191 3.12 14.80 -25.88
C ARG A 191 3.48 13.85 -24.74
N PHE A 192 3.09 14.24 -23.54
CA PHE A 192 3.10 13.38 -22.37
C PHE A 192 1.66 13.01 -21.97
N GLU A 193 1.44 11.75 -21.65
CA GLU A 193 0.18 11.23 -21.11
C GLU A 193 0.40 10.85 -19.65
N PRO A 194 -0.07 11.67 -18.68
CA PRO A 194 0.16 11.41 -17.25
C PRO A 194 -0.64 10.22 -16.77
N ALA A 195 -0.03 9.43 -15.88
CA ALA A 195 -0.68 8.29 -15.24
C ALA A 195 -1.63 8.76 -14.13
N HIS A 196 -2.66 7.97 -13.87
CA HIS A 196 -3.57 8.22 -12.74
C HIS A 196 -2.85 8.19 -11.38
N ALA A 197 -1.84 7.32 -11.23
CA ALA A 197 -1.01 7.25 -10.04
C ALA A 197 -0.30 8.58 -9.73
N LEU A 198 0.15 9.30 -10.76
CA LEU A 198 0.73 10.64 -10.60
C LEU A 198 -0.32 11.63 -10.09
N ALA A 199 -1.56 11.59 -10.60
CA ALA A 199 -2.62 12.44 -10.08
C ALA A 199 -2.85 12.21 -8.58
N LEU A 200 -2.99 10.96 -8.15
CA LEU A 200 -3.24 10.61 -6.75
C LEU A 200 -2.06 10.95 -5.82
N TRP A 201 -0.84 10.95 -6.35
CA TRP A 201 0.34 11.36 -5.58
C TRP A 201 0.40 12.87 -5.37
N LEU A 202 -0.15 13.65 -6.31
CA LEU A 202 -0.19 15.11 -6.23
C LEU A 202 -1.28 15.57 -5.26
N GLY A 203 -0.98 16.52 -4.39
CA GLY A 203 -1.99 17.24 -3.64
C GLY A 203 -2.60 18.36 -4.47
N THR A 204 -1.78 19.05 -5.27
CA THR A 204 -2.17 20.19 -6.12
C THR A 204 -1.23 20.30 -7.33
N ALA A 205 -1.64 21.10 -8.31
CA ALA A 205 -0.84 21.46 -9.48
C ALA A 205 -1.25 22.85 -9.98
N ALA A 206 -0.42 23.49 -10.81
CA ALA A 206 -0.70 24.84 -11.34
C ALA A 206 -2.02 24.90 -12.14
N VAL A 207 -2.38 23.80 -12.82
CA VAL A 207 -3.64 23.72 -13.57
C VAL A 207 -4.55 22.70 -12.88
N THR A 208 -5.38 23.19 -11.98
CA THR A 208 -6.31 22.40 -11.16
C THR A 208 -7.74 22.92 -11.30
N GLU A 209 -8.70 21.98 -11.44
CA GLU A 209 -10.14 22.25 -11.27
C GLU A 209 -10.54 21.64 -9.91
N ASN A 210 -10.75 22.49 -8.92
CA ASN A 210 -11.15 22.05 -7.58
C ASN A 210 -12.67 22.11 -7.45
N LEU A 211 -13.30 20.98 -7.19
CA LEU A 211 -14.73 20.82 -7.00
C LEU A 211 -15.05 20.71 -5.51
N SER A 212 -16.23 21.12 -5.10
CA SER A 212 -16.78 20.74 -3.78
C SER A 212 -17.25 19.28 -3.82
N ALA A 213 -17.20 18.56 -2.71
CA ALA A 213 -17.76 17.21 -2.62
C ALA A 213 -19.25 17.12 -2.95
N THR A 214 -19.98 18.24 -2.83
CA THR A 214 -21.40 18.36 -3.18
C THR A 214 -21.65 18.81 -4.62
N ASP A 215 -20.60 19.10 -5.40
CA ASP A 215 -20.74 19.49 -6.81
C ASP A 215 -21.16 18.27 -7.64
N PRO A 216 -22.27 18.33 -8.40
CA PRO A 216 -22.74 17.20 -9.22
C PRO A 216 -21.70 16.72 -10.25
N ARG A 217 -20.79 17.61 -10.70
CA ARG A 217 -19.71 17.25 -11.61
C ARG A 217 -18.76 16.18 -11.04
N VAL A 218 -18.70 16.02 -9.70
CA VAL A 218 -17.88 14.96 -9.08
C VAL A 218 -18.41 13.58 -9.47
N LEU A 219 -19.73 13.39 -9.37
CA LEU A 219 -20.35 12.12 -9.76
C LEU A 219 -20.20 11.86 -11.26
N ASP A 220 -20.47 12.87 -12.10
CA ASP A 220 -20.27 12.77 -13.54
C ASP A 220 -18.82 12.37 -13.88
N TYR A 221 -17.85 12.97 -13.20
CA TYR A 221 -16.44 12.62 -13.39
C TYR A 221 -16.13 11.19 -12.97
N LEU A 222 -16.61 10.73 -11.81
CA LEU A 222 -16.44 9.35 -11.35
C LEU A 222 -17.09 8.31 -12.28
N GLN A 223 -18.17 8.68 -12.95
CA GLN A 223 -18.82 7.86 -13.97
C GLN A 223 -18.13 7.90 -15.34
N GLY A 224 -17.10 8.75 -15.49
CA GLY A 224 -16.34 8.87 -16.73
C GLY A 224 -16.92 9.84 -17.76
N GLN A 225 -17.88 10.69 -17.33
CA GLN A 225 -18.50 11.70 -18.18
C GLN A 225 -17.55 12.89 -18.43
N VAL A 226 -17.80 13.62 -19.50
CA VAL A 226 -17.19 14.93 -19.74
C VAL A 226 -17.89 15.95 -18.84
N ILE A 227 -17.11 16.78 -18.15
CA ILE A 227 -17.64 17.83 -17.29
C ILE A 227 -17.32 19.22 -17.85
N PRO A 228 -18.14 20.25 -17.59
CA PRO A 228 -17.81 21.61 -17.95
C PRO A 228 -16.62 22.14 -17.13
N GLY A 229 -15.78 22.98 -17.77
CA GLY A 229 -14.64 23.62 -17.12
C GLY A 229 -13.86 24.49 -18.10
N THR A 230 -13.07 25.43 -17.59
CA THR A 230 -12.43 26.48 -18.42
C THR A 230 -10.97 26.22 -18.74
N ALA A 231 -10.34 25.23 -18.07
CA ALA A 231 -8.95 24.91 -18.28
C ALA A 231 -8.67 24.35 -19.68
N ASN A 232 -7.45 24.57 -20.17
CA ASN A 232 -6.96 24.03 -21.45
C ASN A 232 -5.80 23.05 -21.21
N GLY A 233 -5.85 21.91 -21.92
CA GLY A 233 -4.84 20.83 -21.80
C GLY A 233 -5.03 20.01 -20.53
N TRP A 234 -3.95 19.35 -20.07
CA TRP A 234 -4.01 18.55 -18.86
C TRP A 234 -4.38 19.38 -17.64
N THR A 235 -5.30 18.86 -16.85
CA THR A 235 -5.90 19.54 -15.68
C THR A 235 -6.05 18.49 -14.59
N LEU A 236 -5.57 18.78 -13.39
CA LEU A 236 -5.80 17.95 -12.21
C LEU A 236 -7.22 18.23 -11.70
N ILE A 237 -8.00 17.19 -11.52
CA ILE A 237 -9.30 17.27 -10.84
C ILE A 237 -9.10 16.98 -9.37
N THR A 238 -9.55 17.89 -8.51
CA THR A 238 -9.52 17.71 -7.06
C THR A 238 -10.93 17.89 -6.48
N VAL A 239 -11.18 17.29 -5.34
CA VAL A 239 -12.41 17.44 -4.56
C VAL A 239 -12.04 17.89 -3.16
N ASP A 240 -12.50 19.06 -2.75
CA ASP A 240 -12.12 19.72 -1.49
C ASP A 240 -10.60 19.72 -1.24
N GLY A 241 -9.83 19.94 -2.32
CA GLY A 241 -8.36 19.95 -2.29
C GLY A 241 -7.69 18.58 -2.38
N LEU A 242 -8.42 17.47 -2.42
CA LEU A 242 -7.89 16.13 -2.56
C LEU A 242 -7.87 15.70 -4.02
N SER A 243 -6.74 15.21 -4.51
CA SER A 243 -6.57 14.78 -5.90
C SER A 243 -7.46 13.59 -6.25
N LEU A 244 -8.21 13.71 -7.34
CA LEU A 244 -9.11 12.67 -7.83
C LEU A 244 -8.62 12.04 -9.14
N GLY A 245 -8.00 12.80 -10.02
CA GLY A 245 -7.50 12.27 -11.30
C GLY A 245 -7.25 13.36 -12.35
N TRP A 246 -7.08 12.92 -13.60
CA TRP A 246 -6.79 13.81 -14.73
C TRP A 246 -8.02 14.06 -15.62
N ALA A 247 -8.11 15.27 -16.14
CA ALA A 247 -8.94 15.61 -17.28
C ALA A 247 -8.11 16.36 -18.34
N LYS A 248 -8.62 16.47 -19.55
CA LYS A 248 -8.00 17.27 -20.61
C LYS A 248 -9.01 18.31 -21.11
N GLY A 249 -8.71 19.56 -20.81
CA GLY A 249 -9.57 20.69 -21.12
C GLY A 249 -9.43 21.15 -22.58
N SER A 250 -10.57 21.49 -23.18
CA SER A 250 -10.67 22.14 -24.49
C SER A 250 -12.09 22.68 -24.71
N GLY A 251 -12.22 23.91 -25.18
CA GLY A 251 -13.50 24.47 -25.62
C GLY A 251 -14.59 24.51 -24.53
N GLY A 252 -14.20 24.81 -23.29
CA GLY A 252 -15.15 24.88 -22.17
C GLY A 252 -15.56 23.52 -21.58
N GLN A 253 -14.89 22.45 -21.97
CA GLN A 253 -15.14 21.09 -21.52
C GLN A 253 -13.85 20.44 -21.02
N LEU A 254 -13.96 19.59 -20.01
CA LEU A 254 -12.90 18.75 -19.47
C LEU A 254 -13.21 17.30 -19.83
N LYS A 255 -12.48 16.79 -20.82
CA LYS A 255 -12.55 15.38 -21.23
C LYS A 255 -11.99 14.49 -20.13
N ASN A 256 -12.77 13.53 -19.71
CA ASN A 256 -12.48 12.63 -18.61
C ASN A 256 -11.33 11.67 -18.93
N HIS A 257 -10.35 11.58 -18.01
CA HIS A 257 -9.24 10.63 -18.03
C HIS A 257 -9.19 9.73 -16.79
N PHE A 258 -10.30 9.65 -16.04
CA PHE A 258 -10.44 8.70 -14.94
C PHE A 258 -10.41 7.26 -15.46
N PRO A 259 -9.65 6.34 -14.82
CA PRO A 259 -9.47 4.99 -15.32
C PRO A 259 -10.80 4.25 -15.47
N LYS A 260 -11.00 3.60 -16.61
CA LYS A 260 -12.26 2.91 -16.92
C LYS A 260 -12.63 1.85 -15.85
N GLY A 261 -11.63 1.13 -15.31
CA GLY A 261 -11.86 0.10 -14.30
C GLY A 261 -12.19 0.64 -12.90
N LEU A 262 -12.09 1.96 -12.67
CA LEU A 262 -12.43 2.61 -11.39
C LEU A 262 -13.74 3.39 -11.46
N ARG A 263 -14.41 3.42 -12.63
CA ARG A 263 -15.63 4.19 -12.81
C ARG A 263 -16.81 3.60 -12.05
N TRP A 264 -17.60 4.46 -11.47
CA TRP A 264 -18.84 4.09 -10.80
C TRP A 264 -19.93 3.87 -11.86
N MET A 265 -20.26 2.60 -12.12
CA MET A 265 -21.19 2.23 -13.19
C MET A 265 -22.68 2.32 -12.77
N ASN A 266 -22.96 2.31 -11.45
CA ASN A 266 -24.31 2.36 -10.88
C ASN A 266 -24.25 3.12 -9.56
N ALA A 267 -24.36 4.42 -9.57
CA ALA A 267 -24.59 5.24 -8.39
C ALA A 267 -26.00 5.83 -8.44
#